data_beec6dda9b64bdc4fd7d898a8f822a32
#
_entry.id   beec6dda9b64bdc4fd7d898a8f822a32
#
_cell.length_a   1.000
_cell.length_b   1.000
_cell.length_c   1.000
_cell.angle_alpha   90.00
_cell.angle_beta   90.00
_cell.angle_gamma   90.00
#
_symmetry.space_group_name_H-M   'P 1'
#
loop_
_entity.id
_entity.type
_entity.pdbx_description
1 polymer ?
#
loop_
_entity_poly.entity_id
_entity_poly.type
_entity_poly.pdbx_seq_one_letter_code
_entity_poly.pdbx_strand_id
1 'polypeptide(L)'
;DAITFGWTSVAYRVKAYDSAGAESAYQTSATRTVVNNHAPVISGTDSNLGTKTAAFAQSYSATDEDSGQTLTVTEYIDGTQKRSYTATSGQTYSFNITAAEWVKLLNGSHTLKIVAADNYGGSATRTYTFTKNETEIELMLATPLAADDMVTKGIMSVVRQIPAGAEFTVEVCNNGFDASPTWEDVTQNVVSGSKFFLSNTTKTASAWGYNFRIKVKRGTATGDCFITSAGGNFE
;
A
#
# COMPACT_ATOMS: atom_id res chain seq x y z
N ASP A 1 9.34 -29.44 35.90
CA ASP A 1 10.33 -28.38 35.94
C ASP A 1 10.22 -27.57 34.66
N ALA A 2 10.36 -26.23 34.75
CA ALA A 2 10.41 -25.37 33.57
C ALA A 2 11.81 -25.42 32.96
N ILE A 3 11.87 -25.41 31.60
CA ILE A 3 13.13 -25.26 30.89
C ILE A 3 13.54 -23.78 31.01
N THR A 4 14.75 -23.53 31.53
CA THR A 4 15.27 -22.17 31.70
C THR A 4 16.04 -21.76 30.46
N PHE A 5 15.90 -20.50 30.03
CA PHE A 5 16.70 -19.92 28.94
C PHE A 5 18.19 -20.06 29.25
N GLY A 6 18.98 -20.39 28.25
CA GLY A 6 20.43 -20.68 28.38
C GLY A 6 20.78 -22.16 28.52
N TRP A 7 19.82 -23.06 28.75
CA TRP A 7 20.09 -24.49 28.70
C TRP A 7 20.31 -24.93 27.25
N THR A 8 21.34 -25.70 27.00
CA THR A 8 21.66 -26.23 25.66
C THR A 8 21.09 -27.63 25.44
N SER A 9 20.81 -28.38 26.51
CA SER A 9 20.26 -29.70 26.42
C SER A 9 19.50 -30.08 27.69
N VAL A 10 18.57 -31.02 27.58
CA VAL A 10 17.79 -31.59 28.66
C VAL A 10 17.69 -33.11 28.52
N ALA A 11 17.77 -33.81 29.63
CA ALA A 11 17.45 -35.21 29.73
C ALA A 11 16.69 -35.47 31.03
N TYR A 12 15.76 -36.44 31.02
CA TYR A 12 15.03 -36.88 32.21
C TYR A 12 15.63 -38.16 32.73
N ARG A 13 15.61 -38.31 34.03
CA ARG A 13 15.92 -39.61 34.70
C ARG A 13 14.82 -39.96 35.69
N VAL A 14 14.50 -41.23 35.71
CA VAL A 14 13.48 -41.80 36.60
C VAL A 14 14.08 -42.92 37.36
N LYS A 15 13.59 -43.16 38.58
CA LYS A 15 13.83 -44.37 39.39
C LYS A 15 12.52 -44.83 40.02
N ALA A 16 12.42 -46.08 40.27
CA ALA A 16 11.30 -46.69 40.99
C ALA A 16 11.62 -46.84 42.45
N TYR A 17 10.59 -46.80 43.28
CA TYR A 17 10.62 -47.11 44.71
C TYR A 17 9.70 -48.29 44.98
N ASP A 18 10.09 -49.19 45.79
CA ASP A 18 9.17 -50.23 46.33
C ASP A 18 8.48 -49.71 47.57
N SER A 19 7.53 -50.50 48.09
CA SER A 19 6.78 -50.18 49.31
C SER A 19 7.60 -50.21 50.61
N ALA A 20 8.80 -50.77 50.60
CA ALA A 20 9.76 -50.78 51.69
C ALA A 20 10.81 -49.62 51.56
N GLY A 21 10.72 -48.83 50.54
CA GLY A 21 11.63 -47.68 50.28
C GLY A 21 12.91 -48.01 49.53
N ALA A 22 13.10 -49.22 49.02
CA ALA A 22 14.23 -49.59 48.20
C ALA A 22 14.10 -48.90 46.80
N GLU A 23 15.25 -48.45 46.27
CA GLU A 23 15.29 -47.66 45.01
C GLU A 23 15.94 -48.46 43.89
N SER A 24 15.40 -48.33 42.69
CA SER A 24 16.07 -48.82 41.48
C SER A 24 17.20 -47.88 41.07
N ALA A 25 18.07 -48.38 40.20
CA ALA A 25 18.98 -47.51 39.44
C ALA A 25 18.20 -46.49 38.57
N TYR A 26 18.76 -45.33 38.33
CA TYR A 26 18.18 -44.36 37.42
C TYR A 26 18.18 -44.87 35.99
N GLN A 27 17.05 -44.68 35.29
CA GLN A 27 16.97 -44.74 33.85
C GLN A 27 16.97 -43.32 33.32
N THR A 28 17.84 -43.07 32.35
CA THR A 28 17.99 -41.73 31.76
C THR A 28 17.47 -41.75 30.32
N SER A 29 16.66 -40.76 29.96
CA SER A 29 16.20 -40.56 28.59
C SER A 29 17.34 -40.14 27.66
N ALA A 30 17.11 -40.25 26.35
CA ALA A 30 17.98 -39.58 25.39
C ALA A 30 17.98 -38.07 25.62
N THR A 31 19.14 -37.42 25.46
CA THR A 31 19.29 -35.99 25.53
C THR A 31 18.56 -35.32 24.38
N ARG A 32 17.87 -34.23 24.67
CA ARG A 32 17.21 -33.36 23.69
C ARG A 32 17.90 -31.99 23.72
N THR A 33 18.16 -31.42 22.53
CA THR A 33 18.69 -30.08 22.42
C THR A 33 17.60 -29.07 22.80
N VAL A 34 17.99 -28.04 23.55
CA VAL A 34 17.15 -26.89 23.86
C VAL A 34 17.50 -25.78 22.87
N VAL A 35 16.51 -25.24 22.22
CA VAL A 35 16.66 -24.08 21.35
C VAL A 35 16.42 -22.84 22.23
N ASN A 36 17.45 -22.03 22.39
CA ASN A 36 17.36 -20.73 23.03
C ASN A 36 17.00 -19.73 21.94
N ASN A 37 15.86 -19.11 22.06
CA ASN A 37 15.33 -18.20 21.05
C ASN A 37 14.68 -16.99 21.70
N HIS A 38 15.09 -15.81 21.26
CA HIS A 38 14.43 -14.55 21.55
C HIS A 38 13.57 -14.18 20.34
N ALA A 39 12.42 -13.60 20.59
CA ALA A 39 11.60 -13.08 19.50
C ALA A 39 12.24 -11.80 18.91
N PRO A 40 12.13 -11.58 17.60
CA PRO A 40 12.61 -10.33 17.00
C PRO A 40 11.90 -9.12 17.59
N VAL A 41 12.52 -7.95 17.45
CA VAL A 41 11.99 -6.67 17.92
C VAL A 41 11.83 -5.73 16.73
N ILE A 42 10.65 -5.11 16.58
CA ILE A 42 10.40 -4.07 15.58
C ILE A 42 10.52 -2.69 16.24
N SER A 43 11.26 -1.78 15.62
CA SER A 43 11.50 -0.42 16.14
C SER A 43 10.21 0.39 16.31
N GLY A 44 10.24 1.38 17.20
CA GLY A 44 9.15 2.27 17.49
C GLY A 44 8.03 1.65 18.33
N THR A 45 6.87 2.29 18.34
CA THR A 45 5.67 1.85 19.07
C THR A 45 4.46 1.87 18.16
N ASP A 46 3.41 1.13 18.50
CA ASP A 46 2.12 1.24 17.83
C ASP A 46 1.61 2.67 17.94
N SER A 47 1.18 3.25 16.83
CA SER A 47 0.79 4.66 16.82
C SER A 47 -0.19 5.00 15.70
N ASN A 48 -0.86 6.13 15.89
CA ASN A 48 -1.67 6.76 14.86
C ASN A 48 -0.81 7.79 14.10
N LEU A 49 -0.66 7.59 12.81
CA LEU A 49 0.11 8.46 11.90
C LEU A 49 -0.68 9.71 11.47
N GLY A 50 -1.90 9.88 11.96
CA GLY A 50 -2.77 11.01 11.66
C GLY A 50 -3.42 10.94 10.29
N THR A 51 -3.94 12.09 9.83
CA THR A 51 -4.57 12.20 8.51
C THR A 51 -3.52 12.32 7.42
N LYS A 52 -3.71 11.58 6.35
CA LYS A 52 -2.89 11.58 5.13
C LYS A 52 -3.73 11.99 3.94
N THR A 53 -3.16 12.84 3.10
CA THR A 53 -3.79 13.36 1.86
C THR A 53 -3.04 12.93 0.60
N ALA A 54 -1.96 12.15 0.75
CA ALA A 54 -1.16 11.61 -0.33
C ALA A 54 -0.49 10.32 0.11
N ALA A 55 -0.03 9.54 -0.85
CA ALA A 55 0.81 8.37 -0.64
C ALA A 55 2.04 8.71 0.22
N PHE A 56 2.42 7.82 1.12
CA PHE A 56 3.50 8.06 2.08
C PHE A 56 4.26 6.78 2.39
N ALA A 57 5.34 6.93 3.12
CA ALA A 57 6.16 5.82 3.61
C ALA A 57 6.35 5.92 5.13
N GLN A 58 6.36 4.76 5.80
CA GLN A 58 6.66 4.62 7.22
C GLN A 58 7.95 3.81 7.38
N SER A 59 8.99 4.42 7.95
CA SER A 59 10.25 3.75 8.21
C SER A 59 10.18 2.89 9.47
N TYR A 60 10.87 1.76 9.45
CA TYR A 60 11.05 0.86 10.58
C TYR A 60 12.33 0.03 10.43
N SER A 61 12.75 -0.63 11.49
CA SER A 61 13.76 -1.69 11.45
C SER A 61 13.27 -2.88 12.27
N ALA A 62 13.75 -4.07 11.94
CA ALA A 62 13.56 -5.26 12.73
C ALA A 62 14.93 -5.79 13.16
N THR A 63 15.07 -6.13 14.43
CA THR A 63 16.31 -6.69 15.02
C THR A 63 16.02 -8.03 15.63
N ASP A 64 16.99 -8.93 15.53
CA ASP A 64 17.01 -10.19 16.24
C ASP A 64 18.39 -10.32 16.90
N GLU A 65 18.44 -10.66 18.16
CA GLU A 65 19.70 -10.80 18.90
C GLU A 65 20.35 -12.17 18.69
N ASP A 66 19.59 -13.14 18.19
CA ASP A 66 20.07 -14.49 17.95
C ASP A 66 20.83 -14.57 16.63
N SER A 67 22.14 -14.73 16.70
CA SER A 67 23.00 -14.78 15.51
C SER A 67 22.73 -16.03 14.67
N GLY A 68 22.78 -15.89 13.34
CA GLY A 68 22.62 -16.99 12.39
C GLY A 68 21.16 -17.40 12.11
N GLN A 69 20.21 -16.69 12.68
CA GLN A 69 18.79 -16.89 12.37
C GLN A 69 18.36 -16.12 11.13
N THR A 70 17.31 -16.62 10.48
CA THR A 70 16.68 -15.95 9.34
C THR A 70 15.50 -15.12 9.84
N LEU A 71 15.56 -13.80 9.60
CA LEU A 71 14.50 -12.86 9.93
C LEU A 71 13.63 -12.61 8.72
N THR A 72 12.35 -12.94 8.79
CA THR A 72 11.35 -12.67 7.74
C THR A 72 10.44 -11.55 8.17
N VAL A 73 10.28 -10.54 7.31
CA VAL A 73 9.33 -9.45 7.54
C VAL A 73 8.19 -9.53 6.54
N THR A 74 6.96 -9.41 7.05
CA THR A 74 5.74 -9.36 6.25
C THR A 74 4.94 -8.09 6.56
N GLU A 75 4.56 -7.35 5.52
CA GLU A 75 3.80 -6.11 5.60
C GLU A 75 2.37 -6.32 5.12
N TYR A 76 1.42 -5.68 5.80
CA TYR A 76 -0.02 -5.77 5.50
C TYR A 76 -0.67 -4.38 5.50
N ILE A 77 -1.60 -4.16 4.57
CA ILE A 77 -2.55 -3.04 4.58
C ILE A 77 -3.94 -3.63 4.79
N ASP A 78 -4.66 -3.16 5.81
CA ASP A 78 -6.02 -3.60 6.16
C ASP A 78 -6.17 -5.13 6.20
N GLY A 79 -5.15 -5.81 6.76
CA GLY A 79 -5.10 -7.26 6.85
C GLY A 79 -4.67 -7.98 5.56
N THR A 80 -4.59 -7.30 4.43
CA THR A 80 -4.13 -7.87 3.17
C THR A 80 -2.61 -7.78 3.09
N GLN A 81 -1.96 -8.91 2.81
CA GLN A 81 -0.50 -8.95 2.65
C GLN A 81 -0.06 -8.14 1.44
N LYS A 82 0.85 -7.20 1.67
CA LYS A 82 1.48 -6.39 0.63
C LYS A 82 2.75 -7.03 0.09
N ARG A 83 3.67 -7.40 0.98
CA ARG A 83 4.92 -8.08 0.65
C ARG A 83 5.44 -8.89 1.83
N SER A 84 6.33 -9.86 1.52
CA SER A 84 7.12 -10.60 2.50
C SER A 84 8.55 -10.76 1.95
N TYR A 85 9.55 -10.65 2.81
CA TYR A 85 10.95 -10.73 2.41
C TYR A 85 11.84 -11.10 3.59
N THR A 86 13.04 -11.63 3.28
CA THR A 86 14.09 -11.83 4.29
C THR A 86 14.74 -10.49 4.60
N ALA A 87 14.76 -10.12 5.89
CA ALA A 87 15.33 -8.88 6.38
C ALA A 87 16.72 -9.11 6.97
N THR A 88 17.56 -8.10 6.88
CA THR A 88 18.83 -8.04 7.64
C THR A 88 18.55 -7.39 8.99
N SER A 89 18.95 -8.04 10.09
CA SER A 89 18.78 -7.54 11.45
C SER A 89 19.41 -6.16 11.59
N GLY A 90 18.62 -5.19 12.10
CA GLY A 90 19.05 -3.81 12.33
C GLY A 90 19.00 -2.89 11.11
N GLN A 91 18.80 -3.40 9.91
CA GLN A 91 18.66 -2.56 8.71
C GLN A 91 17.32 -1.80 8.75
N THR A 92 17.38 -0.53 8.31
CA THR A 92 16.16 0.28 8.14
C THR A 92 15.46 -0.06 6.84
N TYR A 93 14.17 -0.28 6.91
CA TYR A 93 13.25 -0.53 5.81
C TYR A 93 12.17 0.53 5.78
N SER A 94 11.46 0.60 4.67
CA SER A 94 10.34 1.51 4.48
C SER A 94 9.10 0.73 4.05
N PHE A 95 8.04 0.84 4.83
CA PHE A 95 6.69 0.46 4.42
C PHE A 95 6.17 1.58 3.52
N ASN A 96 6.22 1.36 2.21
CA ASN A 96 5.88 2.37 1.22
C ASN A 96 4.49 2.10 0.63
N ILE A 97 3.55 3.02 0.79
CA ILE A 97 2.28 3.02 0.05
C ILE A 97 2.53 3.77 -1.25
N THR A 98 2.53 3.05 -2.36
CA THR A 98 2.72 3.65 -3.69
C THR A 98 1.50 4.45 -4.11
N ALA A 99 1.66 5.36 -5.09
CA ALA A 99 0.53 6.11 -5.65
C ALA A 99 -0.56 5.19 -6.23
N ALA A 100 -0.16 4.08 -6.87
CA ALA A 100 -1.09 3.09 -7.42
C ALA A 100 -1.88 2.32 -6.35
N GLU A 101 -1.31 2.11 -5.17
CA GLU A 101 -2.01 1.53 -4.02
C GLU A 101 -2.88 2.58 -3.33
N TRP A 102 -2.35 3.79 -3.19
CA TRP A 102 -3.05 4.90 -2.56
C TRP A 102 -4.41 5.19 -3.20
N VAL A 103 -4.48 5.23 -4.53
CA VAL A 103 -5.74 5.50 -5.24
C VAL A 103 -6.79 4.40 -5.07
N LYS A 104 -6.38 3.18 -4.68
CA LYS A 104 -7.29 2.05 -4.42
C LYS A 104 -7.84 2.04 -3.01
N LEU A 105 -7.20 2.73 -2.06
CA LEU A 105 -7.71 2.88 -0.71
C LEU A 105 -8.87 3.85 -0.71
N LEU A 106 -9.95 3.54 -0.02
CA LEU A 106 -11.06 4.47 0.19
C LEU A 106 -10.65 5.55 1.20
N ASN A 107 -11.37 6.67 1.24
CA ASN A 107 -11.23 7.60 2.36
C ASN A 107 -11.74 6.94 3.65
N GLY A 108 -11.03 7.16 4.74
CA GLY A 108 -11.37 6.56 6.03
C GLY A 108 -10.16 6.03 6.78
N SER A 109 -10.40 5.24 7.81
CA SER A 109 -9.36 4.68 8.67
C SER A 109 -8.75 3.42 8.04
N HIS A 110 -7.43 3.34 8.11
CA HIS A 110 -6.63 2.22 7.58
C HIS A 110 -5.60 1.76 8.60
N THR A 111 -5.15 0.52 8.44
CA THR A 111 -4.15 -0.11 9.30
C THR A 111 -2.97 -0.60 8.48
N LEU A 112 -1.75 -0.23 8.89
CA LEU A 112 -0.52 -0.85 8.45
C LEU A 112 -0.04 -1.81 9.53
N LYS A 113 0.20 -3.07 9.20
CA LYS A 113 0.75 -4.05 10.13
C LYS A 113 2.05 -4.62 9.58
N ILE A 114 3.08 -4.66 10.41
CA ILE A 114 4.38 -5.24 10.13
C ILE A 114 4.54 -6.41 11.10
N VAL A 115 4.86 -7.59 10.57
CA VAL A 115 5.19 -8.78 11.34
C VAL A 115 6.62 -9.17 11.02
N ALA A 116 7.47 -9.26 12.04
CA ALA A 116 8.79 -9.84 11.95
C ALA A 116 8.77 -11.21 12.63
N ALA A 117 9.29 -12.22 11.97
CA ALA A 117 9.37 -13.58 12.48
C ALA A 117 10.74 -14.19 12.23
N ASP A 118 11.29 -14.89 13.21
CA ASP A 118 12.48 -15.71 13.05
C ASP A 118 12.13 -17.13 12.55
N ASN A 119 13.13 -17.92 12.23
CA ASN A 119 12.93 -19.31 11.77
C ASN A 119 12.80 -20.33 12.92
N TYR A 120 12.79 -19.88 14.17
CA TYR A 120 12.57 -20.72 15.36
C TYR A 120 11.22 -20.49 16.04
N GLY A 121 10.37 -19.63 15.48
CA GLY A 121 8.98 -19.44 15.87
C GLY A 121 8.73 -18.20 16.75
N GLY A 122 9.76 -17.39 17.02
CA GLY A 122 9.61 -16.07 17.63
C GLY A 122 9.01 -15.09 16.64
N SER A 123 8.17 -14.17 17.11
CA SER A 123 7.60 -13.14 16.26
C SER A 123 7.24 -11.86 17.03
N ALA A 124 7.28 -10.74 16.33
CA ALA A 124 6.82 -9.45 16.81
C ALA A 124 5.90 -8.80 15.79
N THR A 125 5.03 -7.92 16.27
CA THR A 125 4.10 -7.17 15.43
C THR A 125 4.20 -5.69 15.77
N ARG A 126 4.12 -4.84 14.73
CA ARG A 126 3.99 -3.39 14.84
C ARG A 126 2.77 -2.95 14.05
N THR A 127 1.92 -2.13 14.65
CA THR A 127 0.69 -1.65 14.04
C THR A 127 0.68 -0.13 14.01
N TYR A 128 0.40 0.43 12.84
CA TYR A 128 0.14 1.85 12.65
C TYR A 128 -1.27 2.02 12.10
N THR A 129 -1.96 3.08 12.54
CA THR A 129 -3.23 3.49 11.95
C THR A 129 -3.06 4.85 11.28
N PHE A 130 -3.85 5.13 10.25
CA PHE A 130 -3.94 6.45 9.64
C PHE A 130 -5.33 6.66 9.07
N THR A 131 -5.69 7.91 8.83
CA THR A 131 -6.94 8.26 8.15
C THR A 131 -6.60 8.82 6.77
N LYS A 132 -7.04 8.15 5.69
CA LYS A 132 -6.99 8.74 4.35
C LYS A 132 -8.10 9.77 4.24
N ASN A 133 -7.75 10.98 3.80
CA ASN A 133 -8.70 12.05 3.50
C ASN A 133 -8.26 12.80 2.24
N GLU A 134 -8.54 12.20 1.10
CA GLU A 134 -8.28 12.80 -0.20
C GLU A 134 -9.53 13.56 -0.65
N THR A 135 -9.35 14.82 -0.96
CA THR A 135 -10.46 15.73 -1.30
C THR A 135 -10.52 16.09 -2.78
N GLU A 136 -9.50 15.67 -3.54
CA GLU A 136 -9.40 15.92 -4.98
C GLU A 136 -8.85 14.68 -5.69
N ILE A 137 -9.39 14.38 -6.87
CA ILE A 137 -8.91 13.34 -7.78
C ILE A 137 -8.63 14.01 -9.11
N GLU A 138 -7.46 13.74 -9.70
CA GLU A 138 -7.15 14.08 -11.08
C GLU A 138 -6.76 12.80 -11.84
N LEU A 139 -7.45 12.54 -12.94
CA LEU A 139 -7.17 11.44 -13.87
C LEU A 139 -6.73 12.01 -15.20
N MET A 140 -5.57 11.60 -15.68
CA MET A 140 -5.00 12.04 -16.96
C MET A 140 -4.25 10.87 -17.60
N LEU A 141 -4.17 10.82 -18.92
CA LEU A 141 -3.29 9.85 -19.57
C LEU A 141 -1.83 10.20 -19.28
N ALA A 142 -1.06 9.22 -18.81
CA ALA A 142 0.37 9.40 -18.55
C ALA A 142 1.15 9.72 -19.83
N THR A 143 0.68 9.21 -20.98
CA THR A 143 1.20 9.52 -22.30
C THR A 143 0.02 9.94 -23.18
N PRO A 144 0.08 11.11 -23.83
CA PRO A 144 -0.94 11.51 -24.78
C PRO A 144 -1.09 10.51 -25.93
N LEU A 145 -2.28 10.41 -26.48
CA LEU A 145 -2.54 9.61 -27.67
C LEU A 145 -2.00 10.37 -28.89
N ALA A 146 -1.10 9.74 -29.64
CA ALA A 146 -0.59 10.34 -30.86
C ALA A 146 -1.71 10.49 -31.90
N ALA A 147 -1.72 11.62 -32.61
CA ALA A 147 -2.61 11.92 -33.70
C ALA A 147 -1.79 12.32 -34.94
N ASP A 148 -2.19 11.77 -36.09
CA ASP A 148 -1.50 12.07 -37.37
C ASP A 148 -1.69 13.54 -37.75
N ASP A 149 -2.90 14.09 -37.49
CA ASP A 149 -3.27 15.47 -37.73
C ASP A 149 -3.80 16.15 -36.47
N MET A 150 -4.02 17.46 -36.56
CA MET A 150 -4.60 18.27 -35.50
C MET A 150 -6.02 17.77 -35.16
N VAL A 151 -6.21 17.28 -33.95
CA VAL A 151 -7.54 16.93 -33.45
C VAL A 151 -8.37 18.19 -33.29
N THR A 152 -9.54 18.24 -33.95
CA THR A 152 -10.42 19.40 -33.98
C THR A 152 -11.71 19.25 -33.23
N LYS A 153 -12.14 18.01 -32.99
CA LYS A 153 -13.40 17.70 -32.30
C LYS A 153 -13.34 16.33 -31.62
N GLY A 154 -14.27 16.12 -30.72
CA GLY A 154 -14.42 14.83 -30.07
C GLY A 154 -15.77 14.68 -29.37
N ILE A 155 -15.97 13.48 -28.83
CA ILE A 155 -17.04 13.16 -27.91
C ILE A 155 -16.45 12.31 -26.80
N MET A 156 -16.82 12.58 -25.55
CA MET A 156 -16.35 11.82 -24.41
C MET A 156 -17.51 11.50 -23.46
N SER A 157 -17.47 10.30 -22.90
CA SER A 157 -18.39 9.85 -21.85
C SER A 157 -17.58 9.50 -20.60
N VAL A 158 -18.09 9.90 -19.44
CA VAL A 158 -17.52 9.57 -18.13
C VAL A 158 -18.61 8.98 -17.26
N VAL A 159 -18.45 7.72 -16.88
CA VAL A 159 -19.36 7.07 -15.92
C VAL A 159 -18.90 7.45 -14.52
N ARG A 160 -19.75 8.19 -13.83
CA ARG A 160 -19.42 8.88 -12.59
C ARG A 160 -20.58 9.00 -11.62
N GLN A 161 -20.27 9.16 -10.34
CA GLN A 161 -21.19 9.71 -9.34
C GLN A 161 -20.57 10.96 -8.74
N ILE A 162 -21.25 12.09 -8.93
CA ILE A 162 -20.81 13.40 -8.43
C ILE A 162 -21.98 13.99 -7.64
N PRO A 163 -21.98 13.88 -6.30
CA PRO A 163 -23.05 14.40 -5.46
C PRO A 163 -23.04 15.93 -5.43
N ALA A 164 -24.16 16.51 -5.00
CA ALA A 164 -24.27 17.94 -4.81
C ALA A 164 -23.18 18.44 -3.83
N GLY A 165 -22.57 19.59 -4.16
CA GLY A 165 -21.45 20.16 -3.41
C GLY A 165 -20.06 19.70 -3.84
N ALA A 166 -19.98 18.71 -4.74
CA ALA A 166 -18.73 18.37 -5.40
C ALA A 166 -18.60 19.10 -6.75
N GLU A 167 -17.35 19.37 -7.14
CA GLU A 167 -17.01 19.95 -8.44
C GLU A 167 -16.50 18.85 -9.37
N PHE A 168 -16.90 18.90 -10.62
CA PHE A 168 -16.47 18.00 -11.68
C PHE A 168 -16.06 18.80 -12.89
N THR A 169 -14.84 18.59 -13.39
CA THR A 169 -14.35 19.22 -14.61
C THR A 169 -13.69 18.19 -15.53
N VAL A 170 -13.87 18.41 -16.83
CA VAL A 170 -13.20 17.65 -17.88
C VAL A 170 -12.55 18.65 -18.82
N GLU A 171 -11.26 18.51 -19.02
CA GLU A 171 -10.49 19.32 -19.95
C GLU A 171 -9.80 18.39 -20.95
N VAL A 172 -9.64 18.87 -22.16
CA VAL A 172 -8.95 18.16 -23.26
C VAL A 172 -7.90 19.06 -23.90
N CYS A 173 -6.91 18.48 -24.53
CA CYS A 173 -5.96 19.21 -25.38
C CYS A 173 -5.61 18.39 -26.62
N ASN A 174 -5.27 19.06 -27.72
CA ASN A 174 -4.77 18.44 -28.94
C ASN A 174 -3.27 18.57 -29.13
N ASN A 175 -2.59 19.34 -28.27
CA ASN A 175 -1.15 19.53 -28.24
C ASN A 175 -0.53 18.89 -26.98
N GLY A 176 -0.99 17.73 -26.58
CA GLY A 176 -0.62 17.06 -25.34
C GLY A 176 0.87 16.70 -25.20
N PHE A 177 1.63 16.67 -26.30
CA PHE A 177 3.08 16.47 -26.28
C PHE A 177 3.88 17.74 -26.01
N ASP A 178 3.24 18.91 -26.00
CA ASP A 178 3.90 20.16 -25.64
C ASP A 178 4.31 20.17 -24.16
N ALA A 179 5.38 20.87 -23.83
CA ALA A 179 5.79 21.06 -22.43
C ALA A 179 4.72 21.76 -21.58
N SER A 180 3.87 22.57 -22.22
CA SER A 180 2.73 23.25 -21.61
C SER A 180 1.53 23.12 -22.56
N PRO A 181 0.75 22.03 -22.47
CA PRO A 181 -0.42 21.86 -23.32
C PRO A 181 -1.50 22.91 -23.09
N THR A 182 -2.24 23.24 -24.13
CA THR A 182 -3.40 24.13 -24.07
C THR A 182 -4.64 23.33 -23.72
N TRP A 183 -5.11 23.43 -22.47
CA TRP A 183 -6.27 22.72 -21.98
C TRP A 183 -7.55 23.51 -22.22
N GLU A 184 -8.56 22.85 -22.78
CA GLU A 184 -9.87 23.42 -23.07
C GLU A 184 -10.94 22.69 -22.26
N ASP A 185 -11.81 23.45 -21.56
CA ASP A 185 -12.89 22.92 -20.75
C ASP A 185 -14.03 22.41 -21.63
N VAL A 186 -14.32 21.12 -21.54
CA VAL A 186 -15.40 20.44 -22.26
C VAL A 186 -16.41 19.80 -21.29
N THR A 187 -16.41 20.23 -20.04
CA THR A 187 -17.24 19.67 -18.97
C THR A 187 -18.71 19.59 -19.36
N GLN A 188 -19.28 20.67 -19.89
CA GLN A 188 -20.69 20.73 -20.25
C GLN A 188 -21.02 19.78 -21.41
N ASN A 189 -20.10 19.62 -22.38
CA ASN A 189 -20.25 18.67 -23.47
C ASN A 189 -20.28 17.23 -22.97
N VAL A 190 -19.39 16.87 -22.02
CA VAL A 190 -19.34 15.56 -21.39
C VAL A 190 -20.58 15.31 -20.54
N VAL A 191 -21.07 16.32 -19.81
CA VAL A 191 -22.29 16.21 -18.99
C VAL A 191 -23.53 15.98 -19.85
N SER A 192 -23.64 16.68 -20.99
CA SER A 192 -24.78 16.58 -21.91
C SER A 192 -24.65 15.46 -22.94
N GLY A 193 -23.50 14.79 -23.03
CA GLY A 193 -23.24 13.77 -24.04
C GLY A 193 -23.12 14.34 -25.47
N SER A 194 -22.75 15.62 -25.59
CA SER A 194 -22.59 16.28 -26.88
C SER A 194 -21.14 16.31 -27.37
N LYS A 195 -20.96 16.52 -28.67
CA LYS A 195 -19.63 16.77 -29.26
C LYS A 195 -19.06 18.09 -28.74
N PHE A 196 -17.73 18.13 -28.60
CA PHE A 196 -16.95 19.33 -28.35
C PHE A 196 -16.04 19.63 -29.54
N PHE A 197 -15.63 20.90 -29.66
CA PHE A 197 -14.71 21.37 -30.68
C PHE A 197 -13.54 22.03 -29.97
N LEU A 198 -12.32 21.78 -30.48
CA LEU A 198 -11.08 22.35 -29.96
C LEU A 198 -10.75 23.61 -30.73
N SER A 199 -10.38 24.65 -30.02
CA SER A 199 -10.01 25.95 -30.57
C SER A 199 -8.50 26.12 -30.77
N ASN A 200 -7.69 25.34 -30.08
CA ASN A 200 -6.24 25.40 -30.21
C ASN A 200 -5.78 24.89 -31.59
N THR A 201 -5.02 25.70 -32.29
CA THR A 201 -4.47 25.42 -33.65
C THR A 201 -2.95 25.36 -33.67
N THR A 202 -2.30 25.39 -32.52
CA THR A 202 -0.82 25.50 -32.43
C THR A 202 -0.25 24.38 -31.58
N LYS A 203 0.97 23.95 -31.89
CA LYS A 203 1.81 23.04 -31.09
C LYS A 203 3.27 23.48 -31.16
N THR A 204 4.03 23.13 -30.14
CA THR A 204 5.49 23.29 -30.10
C THR A 204 6.23 21.96 -30.27
N ALA A 205 5.59 20.85 -29.94
CA ALA A 205 6.12 19.50 -30.17
C ALA A 205 6.07 19.13 -31.66
N SER A 206 6.84 18.11 -32.03
CA SER A 206 6.90 17.63 -33.43
C SER A 206 5.59 16.98 -33.89
N ALA A 207 4.83 16.39 -32.99
CA ALA A 207 3.57 15.67 -33.27
C ALA A 207 2.38 16.29 -32.54
N TRP A 208 1.17 16.10 -33.08
CA TRP A 208 -0.06 16.34 -32.37
C TRP A 208 -0.30 15.20 -31.37
N GLY A 209 -0.89 15.51 -30.22
CA GLY A 209 -1.22 14.52 -29.21
C GLY A 209 -2.47 14.89 -28.44
N TYR A 210 -3.47 14.03 -28.49
CA TYR A 210 -4.68 14.20 -27.71
C TYR A 210 -4.48 13.71 -26.29
N ASN A 211 -4.87 14.54 -25.33
CA ASN A 211 -4.93 14.13 -23.93
C ASN A 211 -6.20 14.70 -23.29
N PHE A 212 -6.60 14.10 -22.17
CA PHE A 212 -7.67 14.60 -21.34
C PHE A 212 -7.26 14.57 -19.87
N ARG A 213 -7.88 15.40 -19.07
CA ARG A 213 -7.83 15.33 -17.61
C ARG A 213 -9.22 15.50 -17.02
N ILE A 214 -9.54 14.65 -16.07
CA ILE A 214 -10.80 14.65 -15.34
C ILE A 214 -10.47 14.98 -13.91
N LYS A 215 -11.07 16.03 -13.35
CA LYS A 215 -10.88 16.45 -11.97
C LYS A 215 -12.20 16.37 -11.22
N VAL A 216 -12.13 15.83 -10.01
CA VAL A 216 -13.23 15.86 -9.04
C VAL A 216 -12.71 16.42 -7.75
N LYS A 217 -13.34 17.50 -7.27
CA LYS A 217 -13.10 18.03 -5.93
C LYS A 217 -14.32 17.73 -5.08
N ARG A 218 -14.09 17.17 -3.91
CA ARG A 218 -15.18 16.83 -2.98
C ARG A 218 -15.98 18.07 -2.57
N GLY A 219 -15.32 19.22 -2.35
CA GLY A 219 -15.98 20.42 -1.85
C GLY A 219 -16.73 20.16 -0.57
N THR A 220 -18.02 20.51 -0.54
CA THR A 220 -18.91 20.30 0.61
C THR A 220 -19.75 19.03 0.50
N ALA A 221 -19.50 18.17 -0.51
CA ALA A 221 -20.25 16.95 -0.70
C ALA A 221 -20.05 15.96 0.47
N THR A 222 -21.14 15.40 0.95
CA THR A 222 -21.17 14.39 2.02
C THR A 222 -21.26 12.95 1.47
N GLY A 223 -21.68 12.81 0.21
CA GLY A 223 -21.73 11.52 -0.49
C GLY A 223 -20.41 11.14 -1.16
N ASP A 224 -20.33 9.89 -1.64
CA ASP A 224 -19.16 9.40 -2.34
C ASP A 224 -19.05 9.97 -3.75
N CYS A 225 -17.84 10.45 -4.08
CA CYS A 225 -17.46 10.87 -5.43
C CYS A 225 -16.65 9.76 -6.07
N PHE A 226 -17.06 9.27 -7.24
CA PHE A 226 -16.27 8.28 -7.96
C PHE A 226 -16.42 8.39 -9.47
N ILE A 227 -15.41 7.89 -10.17
CA ILE A 227 -15.38 7.67 -11.62
C ILE A 227 -15.09 6.18 -11.82
N THR A 228 -15.91 5.50 -12.62
CA THR A 228 -15.72 4.07 -12.91
C THR A 228 -15.12 3.83 -14.29
N SER A 229 -15.41 4.70 -15.24
CA SER A 229 -14.83 4.63 -16.58
C SER A 229 -14.89 5.97 -17.30
N ALA A 230 -13.99 6.13 -18.26
CA ALA A 230 -14.01 7.22 -19.23
C ALA A 230 -13.63 6.65 -20.61
N GLY A 231 -14.24 7.17 -21.65
CA GLY A 231 -13.95 6.79 -23.03
C GLY A 231 -14.56 7.75 -24.02
N GLY A 232 -14.09 7.70 -25.26
CA GLY A 232 -14.59 8.59 -26.31
C GLY A 232 -13.88 8.40 -27.65
N ASN A 233 -14.20 9.25 -28.59
CA ASN A 233 -13.57 9.37 -29.90
C ASN A 233 -13.17 10.82 -30.15
N PHE A 234 -12.15 10.99 -30.97
CA PHE A 234 -11.69 12.29 -31.46
C PHE A 234 -11.30 12.18 -32.94
N GLU A 235 -11.43 13.28 -33.66
CA GLU A 235 -11.06 13.42 -35.07
C GLU A 235 -10.59 14.88 -35.40
#